data_042523a9ab2414f0afcd887dba1521f0
#
_entry.id   042523a9ab2414f0afcd887dba1521f0
#
_cell.length_a   1.000
_cell.length_b   1.000
_cell.length_c   1.000
_cell.angle_alpha   90.00
_cell.angle_beta   90.00
_cell.angle_gamma   90.00
#
_symmetry.space_group_name_H-M   'P 1'
#
loop_
_entity.id
_entity.type
_entity.pdbx_description
1 polymer ?
#
loop_
_entity_poly.entity_id
_entity_poly.type
_entity_poly.pdbx_seq_one_letter_code
_entity_poly.pdbx_strand_id
1 'polypeptide(L)'
;KMELDFTKMGGLVPAIIQDAETNKVLMLAYMDKNAWEKTLETGKTWFYSRSRDKYWMKGEESGNVQNVKEVFVDCDDDTVLLKVEQVGNAACHTGYHSCFFRKLNGEIEIVEEYF
;
A
#
# COMPACT_ATOMS: atom_id res chain seq x y z
N LYS A 1 -23.13 4.71 5.85
CA LYS A 1 -22.06 4.52 4.88
C LYS A 1 -20.83 5.33 5.28
N MET A 2 -19.73 4.66 5.38
CA MET A 2 -18.51 5.26 5.87
C MET A 2 -17.77 6.01 4.75
N GLU A 3 -17.23 7.19 5.08
CA GLU A 3 -16.39 7.94 4.16
C GLU A 3 -15.06 8.28 4.85
N LEU A 4 -14.00 8.28 4.09
CA LEU A 4 -12.70 8.68 4.60
C LEU A 4 -12.59 10.20 4.69
N ASP A 5 -11.79 10.65 5.63
CA ASP A 5 -11.50 12.07 5.80
C ASP A 5 -10.21 12.41 5.06
N PHE A 6 -10.34 13.03 3.89
CA PHE A 6 -9.21 13.46 3.07
C PHE A 6 -8.71 14.86 3.39
N THR A 7 -9.24 15.49 4.46
CA THR A 7 -8.92 16.90 4.73
C THR A 7 -7.63 17.10 5.52
N LYS A 8 -7.16 16.06 6.21
CA LYS A 8 -6.05 16.21 7.17
C LYS A 8 -4.67 16.28 6.52
N MET A 9 -4.50 15.71 5.32
CA MET A 9 -3.22 15.64 4.65
C MET A 9 -3.31 16.14 3.20
N GLY A 10 -3.97 17.27 3.02
CA GLY A 10 -4.04 17.91 1.70
C GLY A 10 -4.73 17.07 0.63
N GLY A 11 -5.75 16.32 1.00
CA GLY A 11 -6.50 15.52 0.06
C GLY A 11 -6.04 14.06 -0.02
N LEU A 12 -5.09 13.67 0.82
CA LEU A 12 -4.53 12.31 0.81
C LEU A 12 -4.78 11.57 2.11
N VAL A 13 -4.82 10.25 2.02
CA VAL A 13 -4.74 9.36 3.18
C VAL A 13 -3.62 8.35 2.94
N PRO A 14 -2.87 8.00 3.99
CA PRO A 14 -1.90 6.92 3.87
C PRO A 14 -2.61 5.57 3.82
N ALA A 15 -2.07 4.69 3.00
CA ALA A 15 -2.56 3.33 2.86
C ALA A 15 -1.42 2.37 3.21
N ILE A 16 -1.63 1.60 4.27
CA ILE A 16 -0.70 0.56 4.68
C ILE A 16 -1.11 -0.72 3.95
N ILE A 17 -0.17 -1.33 3.25
CA ILE A 17 -0.42 -2.54 2.49
C ILE A 17 0.24 -3.71 3.21
N GLN A 18 -0.57 -4.71 3.52
CA GLN A 18 -0.15 -5.87 4.31
C GLN A 18 -0.48 -7.14 3.53
N ASP A 19 0.42 -8.11 3.56
CA ASP A 19 0.19 -9.41 2.95
C ASP A 19 -0.93 -10.13 3.71
N ALA A 20 -1.99 -10.53 3.01
CA ALA A 20 -3.16 -11.18 3.64
C ALA A 20 -2.82 -12.55 4.20
N GLU A 21 -1.80 -13.20 3.66
CA GLU A 21 -1.43 -14.56 4.05
C GLU A 21 -0.46 -14.57 5.23
N THR A 22 0.56 -13.71 5.21
CA THR A 22 1.63 -13.72 6.20
C THR A 22 1.51 -12.63 7.25
N ASN A 23 0.66 -11.63 7.03
CA ASN A 23 0.55 -10.40 7.82
C ASN A 23 1.79 -9.50 7.74
N LYS A 24 2.72 -9.78 6.83
CA LYS A 24 3.89 -8.93 6.63
C LYS A 24 3.46 -7.59 6.05
N VAL A 25 3.97 -6.49 6.59
CA VAL A 25 3.73 -5.17 6.03
C VAL A 25 4.58 -5.05 4.77
N LEU A 26 3.95 -4.73 3.64
CA LEU A 26 4.61 -4.73 2.35
C LEU A 26 5.09 -3.35 1.94
N MET A 27 4.27 -2.33 2.13
CA MET A 27 4.58 -0.97 1.71
C MET A 27 3.59 0.02 2.32
N LEU A 28 3.89 1.31 2.15
CA LEU A 28 2.95 2.38 2.42
C LEU A 28 2.99 3.34 1.23
N ALA A 29 1.82 3.75 0.78
CA ALA A 29 1.69 4.77 -0.26
C ALA A 29 0.44 5.60 0.03
N TYR A 30 0.12 6.54 -0.84
CA TYR A 30 -0.94 7.49 -0.57
C TYR A 30 -2.05 7.38 -1.61
N MET A 31 -3.28 7.64 -1.15
CA MET A 31 -4.45 7.66 -2.02
C MET A 31 -5.16 8.99 -1.83
N ASP A 32 -5.57 9.60 -2.94
CA ASP A 32 -6.59 10.63 -2.87
C ASP A 32 -7.95 9.94 -3.02
N LYS A 33 -9.02 10.72 -3.07
CA LYS A 33 -10.36 10.15 -3.16
C LYS A 33 -10.54 9.30 -4.42
N ASN A 34 -9.98 9.73 -5.55
CA ASN A 34 -10.12 8.99 -6.81
C ASN A 34 -9.37 7.67 -6.78
N ALA A 35 -8.15 7.65 -6.23
CA ALA A 35 -7.38 6.41 -6.09
C ALA A 35 -8.10 5.44 -5.15
N TRP A 36 -8.66 5.95 -4.06
CA TRP A 36 -9.45 5.16 -3.12
C TRP A 36 -10.65 4.53 -3.82
N GLU A 37 -11.41 5.32 -4.57
CA GLU A 37 -12.58 4.83 -5.29
C GLU A 37 -12.18 3.78 -6.35
N LYS A 38 -11.10 4.00 -7.08
CA LYS A 38 -10.58 3.02 -8.03
C LYS A 38 -10.19 1.72 -7.36
N THR A 39 -9.59 1.80 -6.19
CA THR A 39 -9.19 0.61 -5.43
C THR A 39 -10.41 -0.21 -5.05
N LEU A 40 -11.46 0.44 -4.54
CA LEU A 40 -12.69 -0.26 -4.17
C LEU A 40 -13.40 -0.84 -5.39
N GLU A 41 -13.41 -0.12 -6.50
CA GLU A 41 -14.10 -0.53 -7.71
C GLU A 41 -13.42 -1.71 -8.39
N THR A 42 -12.09 -1.66 -8.50
CA THR A 42 -11.32 -2.64 -9.27
C THR A 42 -10.84 -3.84 -8.44
N GLY A 43 -10.79 -3.70 -7.12
CA GLY A 43 -10.20 -4.72 -6.26
C GLY A 43 -8.69 -4.78 -6.33
N LYS A 44 -8.05 -3.81 -6.97
CA LYS A 44 -6.60 -3.69 -7.07
C LYS A 44 -6.15 -2.37 -6.47
N THR A 45 -4.93 -2.32 -5.93
CA THR A 45 -4.48 -1.10 -5.26
C THR A 45 -4.09 -0.03 -6.27
N TRP A 46 -4.70 1.14 -6.11
CA TRP A 46 -4.40 2.35 -6.86
C TRP A 46 -3.91 3.41 -5.90
N PHE A 47 -2.91 4.17 -6.33
CA PHE A 47 -2.29 5.19 -5.51
C PHE A 47 -2.18 6.50 -6.29
N TYR A 48 -1.96 7.58 -5.55
CA TYR A 48 -1.67 8.88 -6.13
C TYR A 48 -0.27 9.33 -5.70
N SER A 49 0.55 9.69 -6.69
CA SER A 49 1.89 10.22 -6.45
C SER A 49 1.85 11.75 -6.51
N ARG A 50 2.14 12.42 -5.39
CA ARG A 50 2.19 13.88 -5.35
C ARG A 50 3.33 14.43 -6.19
N SER A 51 4.48 13.79 -6.13
CA SER A 51 5.68 14.29 -6.81
C SER A 51 5.54 14.22 -8.32
N ARG A 52 4.77 13.26 -8.84
CA ARG A 52 4.54 13.10 -10.28
C ARG A 52 3.19 13.61 -10.73
N ASP A 53 2.32 13.97 -9.79
CA ASP A 53 0.92 14.34 -10.05
C ASP A 53 0.25 13.30 -10.94
N LYS A 54 0.24 12.05 -10.49
CA LYS A 54 -0.12 10.93 -11.33
C LYS A 54 -0.70 9.79 -10.51
N TYR A 55 -1.74 9.14 -11.07
CA TYR A 55 -2.27 7.90 -10.53
C TYR A 55 -1.46 6.72 -11.03
N TRP A 56 -1.32 5.70 -10.19
CA TRP A 56 -0.67 4.47 -10.61
C TRP A 56 -1.29 3.27 -9.90
N MET A 57 -1.42 2.19 -10.64
CA MET A 57 -1.87 0.92 -10.09
C MET A 57 -0.62 0.09 -9.78
N LYS A 58 -0.56 -0.46 -8.57
CA LYS A 58 0.57 -1.31 -8.21
C LYS A 58 0.65 -2.49 -9.17
N GLY A 59 1.81 -2.67 -9.78
CA GLY A 59 2.05 -3.76 -10.72
C GLY A 59 1.59 -3.51 -12.15
N GLU A 60 1.22 -2.26 -12.49
CA GLU A 60 0.74 -1.97 -13.85
C GLU A 60 1.77 -2.27 -14.94
N GLU A 61 3.07 -2.21 -14.61
CA GLU A 61 4.13 -2.53 -15.56
C GLU A 61 4.76 -3.88 -15.30
N SER A 62 5.02 -4.22 -14.03
CA SER A 62 5.68 -5.47 -13.66
C SER A 62 4.74 -6.68 -13.69
N GLY A 63 3.44 -6.47 -13.62
CA GLY A 63 2.47 -7.55 -13.43
C GLY A 63 2.31 -7.97 -11.98
N ASN A 64 3.10 -7.41 -11.06
CA ASN A 64 3.03 -7.75 -9.63
C ASN A 64 1.93 -6.95 -8.94
N VAL A 65 0.70 -7.18 -9.35
CA VAL A 65 -0.47 -6.48 -8.83
C VAL A 65 -0.77 -6.91 -7.39
N GLN A 66 -1.57 -6.10 -6.72
CA GLN A 66 -2.06 -6.41 -5.38
C GLN A 66 -3.57 -6.55 -5.45
N ASN A 67 -4.06 -7.75 -5.17
CA ASN A 67 -5.50 -8.02 -5.13
C ASN A 67 -5.99 -7.80 -3.70
N VAL A 68 -6.92 -6.87 -3.54
CA VAL A 68 -7.43 -6.49 -2.22
C VAL A 68 -8.34 -7.58 -1.68
N LYS A 69 -8.04 -8.05 -0.47
CA LYS A 69 -8.83 -9.09 0.21
C LYS A 69 -9.66 -8.51 1.34
N GLU A 70 -9.08 -7.60 2.13
CA GLU A 70 -9.76 -6.96 3.25
C GLU A 70 -9.33 -5.50 3.34
N VAL A 71 -10.24 -4.67 3.82
CA VAL A 71 -9.99 -3.24 4.01
C VAL A 71 -10.37 -2.88 5.44
N PHE A 72 -9.46 -2.25 6.13
CA PHE A 72 -9.69 -1.72 7.48
C PHE A 72 -9.45 -0.22 7.46
N VAL A 73 -10.23 0.50 8.24
CA VAL A 73 -10.12 1.96 8.37
C VAL A 73 -9.83 2.26 9.83
N ASP A 74 -8.97 3.23 10.08
CA ASP A 74 -8.60 3.56 11.46
C ASP A 74 -9.70 4.35 12.18
N CYS A 75 -9.45 4.68 13.45
CA CYS A 75 -10.49 5.20 14.34
C CYS A 75 -11.00 6.59 13.99
N ASP A 76 -10.25 7.35 13.21
CA ASP A 76 -10.62 8.72 12.82
C ASP A 76 -10.72 8.90 11.29
N ASP A 77 -10.87 7.80 10.57
CA ASP A 77 -11.19 7.77 9.13
C ASP A 77 -10.15 8.42 8.22
N ASP A 78 -8.90 8.46 8.62
CA ASP A 78 -7.85 9.12 7.84
C ASP A 78 -6.70 8.21 7.41
N THR A 79 -6.78 6.91 7.69
CA THR A 79 -5.75 5.93 7.31
C THR A 79 -6.43 4.61 6.99
N VAL A 80 -5.96 3.93 5.98
CA VAL A 80 -6.50 2.62 5.62
C VAL A 80 -5.42 1.56 5.69
N LEU A 81 -5.84 0.35 6.04
CA LEU A 81 -5.02 -0.85 6.00
C LEU A 81 -5.68 -1.80 5.01
N LEU A 82 -4.96 -2.15 3.96
CA LEU A 82 -5.45 -3.09 2.96
C LEU A 82 -4.65 -4.38 3.06
N LYS A 83 -5.36 -5.48 3.29
CA LYS A 83 -4.76 -6.80 3.21
C LYS A 83 -4.90 -7.30 1.79
N VAL A 84 -3.79 -7.71 1.19
CA VAL A 84 -3.75 -8.02 -0.24
C VAL A 84 -3.06 -9.35 -0.50
N GLU A 85 -3.38 -9.93 -1.64
CA GLU A 85 -2.59 -10.97 -2.26
C GLU A 85 -1.55 -10.28 -3.15
N GLN A 86 -0.28 -10.43 -2.84
CA GLN A 86 0.80 -9.85 -3.64
C GLN A 86 1.19 -10.81 -4.75
N VAL A 87 0.75 -10.53 -5.96
CA VAL A 87 1.14 -11.33 -7.13
C VAL A 87 2.63 -11.13 -7.38
N GLY A 88 3.33 -12.19 -7.74
CA GLY A 88 4.76 -12.15 -8.00
C GLY A 88 5.63 -12.10 -6.76
N ASN A 89 5.01 -12.07 -5.59
CA ASN A 89 5.69 -12.12 -4.30
C ASN A 89 6.76 -11.03 -4.11
N ALA A 90 6.60 -9.87 -4.77
CA ALA A 90 7.54 -8.76 -4.71
C ALA A 90 6.79 -7.45 -4.74
N ALA A 91 6.61 -6.82 -3.59
CA ALA A 91 5.98 -5.50 -3.49
C ALA A 91 6.97 -4.39 -3.86
N CYS A 92 8.25 -4.59 -3.50
CA CYS A 92 9.27 -3.58 -3.76
C CYS A 92 9.76 -3.64 -5.20
N HIS A 93 9.93 -2.47 -5.84
CA HIS A 93 10.45 -2.40 -7.21
C HIS A 93 11.88 -2.95 -7.33
N THR A 94 12.58 -3.10 -6.20
CA THR A 94 13.93 -3.70 -6.17
C THR A 94 13.87 -5.23 -6.14
N GLY A 95 12.67 -5.83 -6.11
CA GLY A 95 12.49 -7.27 -6.16
C GLY A 95 12.26 -7.94 -4.81
N TYR A 96 12.37 -7.20 -3.71
CA TYR A 96 12.09 -7.76 -2.38
C TYR A 96 10.59 -7.90 -2.16
N HIS A 97 10.21 -8.90 -1.37
CA HIS A 97 8.80 -9.13 -1.05
C HIS A 97 8.17 -7.91 -0.37
N SER A 98 8.89 -7.26 0.53
CA SER A 98 8.46 -6.06 1.23
C SER A 98 9.39 -4.90 0.92
N CYS A 99 8.85 -3.68 0.90
CA CYS A 99 9.66 -2.48 0.83
C CYS A 99 10.46 -2.28 2.13
N PHE A 100 10.05 -2.91 3.22
CA PHE A 100 10.71 -2.81 4.52
C PHE A 100 11.70 -3.96 4.70
N PHE A 101 12.69 -4.02 3.82
CA PHE A 101 13.68 -5.10 3.81
C PHE A 101 15.02 -4.70 4.43
N ARG A 102 15.12 -3.51 4.99
CA ARG A 102 16.33 -3.02 5.64
C ARG A 102 16.03 -2.78 7.11
N LYS A 103 16.89 -3.26 7.96
CA LYS A 103 16.72 -3.16 9.40
C LYS A 103 17.83 -2.29 9.98
N LEU A 104 17.48 -1.43 10.91
CA LEU A 104 18.44 -0.63 11.66
C LEU A 104 18.88 -1.41 12.90
N ASN A 105 20.15 -1.71 12.96
CA ASN A 105 20.76 -2.44 14.08
C ASN A 105 22.17 -1.87 14.31
N GLY A 106 22.20 -0.59 14.75
CA GLY A 106 23.44 0.19 14.77
C GLY A 106 23.76 0.73 13.37
N GLU A 107 23.69 -0.12 12.36
CA GLU A 107 23.82 0.23 10.95
C GLU A 107 22.58 -0.29 10.23
N ILE A 108 22.37 0.15 8.99
CA ILE A 108 21.31 -0.38 8.13
C ILE A 108 21.75 -1.71 7.56
N GLU A 109 20.99 -2.76 7.81
CA GLU A 109 21.25 -4.10 7.28
C GLU A 109 20.09 -4.54 6.38
N ILE A 110 20.40 -5.29 5.33
CA ILE A 110 19.38 -5.93 4.49
C ILE A 110 18.90 -7.19 5.19
N VAL A 111 17.59 -7.31 5.36
CA VAL A 111 16.96 -8.51 5.91
C VAL A 111 15.84 -8.93 4.98
N GLU A 112 15.79 -10.20 4.60
CA GLU A 112 14.75 -10.70 3.72
C GLU A 112 13.52 -11.13 4.50
N GLU A 113 13.71 -11.48 5.75
CA GLU A 113 12.66 -11.87 6.68
C GLU A 113 12.68 -10.92 7.85
N TYR A 114 11.54 -10.34 8.22
CA TYR A 114 11.50 -9.43 9.36
C TYR A 114 10.39 -9.74 10.36
N PHE A 115 9.83 -10.90 10.29
CA PHE A 115 8.93 -11.39 11.34
C PHE A 115 9.70 -12.11 12.42
#